data_2b0dedf571e10b1218c349de1e8aed06
#
_entry.id   2b0dedf571e10b1218c349de1e8aed06
#
_cell.length_a   1.000
_cell.length_b   1.000
_cell.length_c   1.000
_cell.angle_alpha   90.00
_cell.angle_beta   90.00
_cell.angle_gamma   90.00
#
_symmetry.space_group_name_H-M   'P 1'
#
loop_
_entity.id
_entity.type
_entity.pdbx_description
1 polymer ?
#
loop_
_entity_poly.entity_id
_entity_poly.type
_entity_poly.pdbx_seq_one_letter_code
_entity_poly.pdbx_strand_id
1 'polypeptide(L)'
;MGERLLPDIVCQGCKQVITDIEKKKCPKCGSSSPNVYDFKNSDEFLKEKATTIKDTRRSIGLEGIVGGLDSIIINTEPNRQKQAVEEILRYTGFKFEGTFETDTKRVCILKRKDSASIMVQSRLKGKNPFTIFNNFPKSKYLPNTRLETLVFETPNIEKYISIQKSRNIEFVTCNKIETDNFSFIQTKPSALTGNSVGLIQWKKCKGKYFDEKDKDLKWEFIKPKKAYLDNIGKIDHAATRVKAQDRDAAIIEFMSLTNYDFDFAIYVKIFNSITNVARLTKTDFAMVFTSGIAPYKNTKNSGPTEKYNYNYGTRVHHVAFKTEKIESTFTELKKGGMKFLIELVGSKKQGLKQTFSESSPSTLLVNEYIHRYGDFDGFFTKNNVTMLTAATENQ
;
A
#
# COMPACT_ATOMS: atom_id res chain seq x y z
N MET A 1 -25.58 -18.39 -0.34
CA MET A 1 -24.66 -19.55 -0.33
C MET A 1 -23.58 -19.25 -1.35
N GLY A 2 -22.41 -18.74 -0.91
CA GLY A 2 -21.29 -18.46 -1.81
C GLY A 2 -20.59 -19.75 -2.18
N GLU A 3 -20.46 -20.02 -3.48
CA GLU A 3 -19.69 -21.14 -3.98
C GLU A 3 -18.24 -21.08 -3.42
N ARG A 4 -17.82 -22.15 -2.77
CA ARG A 4 -16.42 -22.38 -2.41
C ARG A 4 -15.60 -22.47 -3.70
N LEU A 5 -14.96 -21.37 -4.08
CA LEU A 5 -13.94 -21.40 -5.12
C LEU A 5 -12.68 -22.02 -4.54
N LEU A 6 -12.55 -23.34 -4.68
CA LEU A 6 -11.27 -24.03 -4.46
C LEU A 6 -10.19 -23.41 -5.36
N PRO A 7 -8.97 -23.33 -4.89
CA PRO A 7 -7.85 -22.79 -5.66
C PRO A 7 -7.66 -23.59 -6.97
N ASP A 8 -7.74 -22.94 -8.18
CA ASP A 8 -7.32 -23.56 -9.44
C ASP A 8 -5.80 -23.73 -9.40
N ILE A 9 -5.30 -24.89 -9.50
CA ILE A 9 -3.87 -25.18 -9.59
C ILE A 9 -3.46 -25.07 -11.05
N VAL A 10 -2.44 -24.27 -11.35
CA VAL A 10 -1.95 -24.12 -12.71
C VAL A 10 -0.67 -24.91 -12.88
N CYS A 11 -0.65 -25.77 -13.89
CA CYS A 11 0.55 -26.50 -14.26
C CYS A 11 1.66 -25.53 -14.68
N GLN A 12 2.81 -25.60 -14.07
CA GLN A 12 3.95 -24.73 -14.38
C GLN A 12 4.57 -25.05 -15.76
N GLY A 13 4.39 -26.26 -16.26
CA GLY A 13 4.89 -26.68 -17.57
C GLY A 13 4.03 -26.14 -18.73
N CYS A 14 2.71 -26.37 -18.70
CA CYS A 14 1.83 -26.03 -19.83
C CYS A 14 0.79 -24.96 -19.52
N LYS A 15 0.81 -24.37 -18.31
CA LYS A 15 -0.13 -23.32 -17.84
C LYS A 15 -1.60 -23.73 -17.80
N GLN A 16 -1.93 -25.01 -17.96
CA GLN A 16 -3.30 -25.48 -17.82
C GLN A 16 -3.76 -25.46 -16.38
N VAL A 17 -5.01 -25.03 -16.15
CA VAL A 17 -5.67 -25.12 -14.86
C VAL A 17 -5.94 -26.58 -14.53
N ILE A 18 -5.52 -27.02 -13.34
CA ILE A 18 -5.74 -28.36 -12.81
C ILE A 18 -6.84 -28.25 -11.76
N THR A 19 -8.01 -28.83 -12.07
CA THR A 19 -9.17 -28.79 -11.16
C THR A 19 -9.14 -29.87 -10.09
N ASP A 20 -8.27 -30.87 -10.26
CA ASP A 20 -8.15 -32.02 -9.36
C ASP A 20 -6.86 -31.91 -8.54
N ILE A 21 -7.02 -31.58 -7.25
CA ILE A 21 -5.93 -31.34 -6.31
C ILE A 21 -5.17 -32.62 -5.92
N GLU A 22 -5.74 -33.79 -6.13
CA GLU A 22 -5.12 -35.06 -5.74
C GLU A 22 -4.14 -35.59 -6.80
N LYS A 23 -4.16 -35.03 -8.00
CA LYS A 23 -3.26 -35.47 -9.08
C LYS A 23 -1.85 -34.94 -8.91
N LYS A 24 -0.93 -35.82 -8.62
CA LYS A 24 0.50 -35.52 -8.51
C LYS A 24 1.19 -35.15 -9.84
N LYS A 25 0.50 -35.27 -10.97
CA LYS A 25 1.00 -34.98 -12.32
C LYS A 25 -0.03 -34.20 -13.12
N CYS A 26 0.41 -33.25 -13.92
CA CYS A 26 -0.46 -32.54 -14.86
C CYS A 26 -1.06 -33.52 -15.88
N PRO A 27 -2.40 -33.56 -16.02
CA PRO A 27 -3.04 -34.49 -16.95
C PRO A 27 -2.73 -34.17 -18.43
N LYS A 28 -2.29 -32.93 -18.73
CA LYS A 28 -1.98 -32.51 -20.10
C LYS A 28 -0.53 -32.75 -20.52
N CYS A 29 0.43 -32.44 -19.67
CA CYS A 29 1.85 -32.51 -20.07
C CYS A 29 2.66 -33.47 -19.23
N GLY A 30 2.07 -34.20 -18.31
CA GLY A 30 2.72 -35.20 -17.45
C GLY A 30 3.74 -34.64 -16.46
N SER A 31 4.01 -33.32 -16.47
CA SER A 31 4.94 -32.75 -15.51
C SER A 31 4.43 -33.03 -14.11
N SER A 32 5.33 -33.45 -13.21
CA SER A 32 5.02 -33.54 -11.78
C SER A 32 4.55 -32.14 -11.37
N SER A 33 3.28 -32.03 -11.01
CA SER A 33 2.75 -30.77 -10.54
C SER A 33 3.65 -30.34 -9.38
N PRO A 34 4.31 -29.18 -9.47
CA PRO A 34 5.03 -28.71 -8.34
C PRO A 34 4.00 -28.28 -7.31
N ASN A 35 3.87 -29.11 -6.33
CA ASN A 35 3.40 -28.73 -5.02
C ASN A 35 1.98 -28.11 -5.00
N VAL A 36 1.03 -28.91 -4.70
CA VAL A 36 0.03 -28.52 -3.70
C VAL A 36 0.88 -27.96 -2.55
N TYR A 37 0.96 -26.65 -2.47
CA TYR A 37 1.73 -26.04 -1.39
C TYR A 37 0.97 -26.32 -0.12
N ASP A 38 1.63 -26.92 0.81
CA ASP A 38 1.21 -27.06 2.18
C ASP A 38 1.31 -25.68 2.86
N PHE A 39 0.56 -24.72 2.31
CA PHE A 39 0.42 -23.40 2.88
C PHE A 39 -0.59 -23.50 4.00
N LYS A 40 -0.11 -23.30 5.21
CA LYS A 40 -0.96 -23.09 6.39
C LYS A 40 -1.82 -21.81 6.30
N ASN A 41 -1.63 -20.97 5.28
CA ASN A 41 -2.32 -19.73 5.04
C ASN A 41 -3.56 -19.97 4.18
N SER A 42 -4.70 -20.22 4.81
CA SER A 42 -6.01 -20.28 4.16
C SER A 42 -6.88 -19.07 4.56
N ASP A 43 -7.84 -18.69 3.72
CA ASP A 43 -8.79 -17.64 4.10
C ASP A 43 -9.63 -18.04 5.33
N GLU A 44 -9.84 -19.32 5.56
CA GLU A 44 -10.52 -19.84 6.75
C GLU A 44 -9.71 -19.53 8.02
N PHE A 45 -8.41 -19.82 8.01
CA PHE A 45 -7.51 -19.46 9.10
C PHE A 45 -7.47 -17.95 9.34
N LEU A 46 -7.35 -17.16 8.28
CA LEU A 46 -7.31 -15.71 8.38
C LEU A 46 -8.62 -15.13 8.96
N LYS A 47 -9.77 -15.65 8.55
CA LYS A 47 -11.09 -15.25 9.06
C LYS A 47 -11.26 -15.60 10.54
N GLU A 48 -10.82 -16.80 10.93
CA GLU A 48 -10.84 -17.21 12.35
C GLU A 48 -9.97 -16.29 13.20
N LYS A 49 -8.74 -16.03 12.75
CA LYS A 49 -7.81 -15.12 13.43
C LYS A 49 -8.32 -13.68 13.45
N ALA A 50 -8.95 -13.21 12.37
CA ALA A 50 -9.57 -11.90 12.31
C ALA A 50 -10.63 -11.73 13.42
N THR A 51 -11.46 -12.73 13.65
CA THR A 51 -12.44 -12.72 14.73
C THR A 51 -11.75 -12.64 16.10
N THR A 52 -10.74 -13.49 16.33
CA THR A 52 -9.96 -13.48 17.58
C THR A 52 -9.29 -12.12 17.84
N ILE A 53 -8.78 -11.47 16.79
CA ILE A 53 -8.14 -10.14 16.89
C ILE A 53 -9.17 -9.08 17.29
N LYS A 54 -10.38 -9.11 16.73
CA LYS A 54 -11.45 -8.18 17.11
C LYS A 54 -11.79 -8.31 18.60
N ASP A 55 -11.94 -9.53 19.09
CA ASP A 55 -12.23 -9.79 20.51
C ASP A 55 -11.06 -9.34 21.39
N THR A 56 -9.82 -9.60 20.96
CA THR A 56 -8.62 -9.11 21.65
C THR A 56 -8.61 -7.58 21.68
N ARG A 57 -8.85 -6.88 20.55
CA ARG A 57 -8.90 -5.42 20.51
C ARG A 57 -9.91 -4.84 21.50
N ARG A 58 -11.10 -5.46 21.60
CA ARG A 58 -12.13 -5.06 22.57
C ARG A 58 -11.66 -5.26 24.00
N SER A 59 -11.11 -6.43 24.31
CA SER A 59 -10.68 -6.78 25.68
C SER A 59 -9.55 -5.90 26.20
N ILE A 60 -8.60 -5.51 25.33
CA ILE A 60 -7.47 -4.63 25.69
C ILE A 60 -7.79 -3.14 25.53
N GLY A 61 -8.98 -2.79 25.06
CA GLY A 61 -9.42 -1.41 24.87
C GLY A 61 -8.80 -0.69 23.67
N LEU A 62 -8.33 -1.43 22.65
CA LEU A 62 -7.81 -0.88 21.41
C LEU A 62 -8.92 -0.56 20.39
N GLU A 63 -10.09 -1.18 20.50
CA GLU A 63 -11.24 -0.93 19.63
C GLU A 63 -11.65 0.55 19.67
N GLY A 64 -11.80 1.18 18.51
CA GLY A 64 -12.12 2.60 18.37
C GLY A 64 -10.97 3.57 18.65
N ILE A 65 -9.75 3.08 18.94
CA ILE A 65 -8.58 3.94 19.22
C ILE A 65 -7.84 4.34 17.93
N VAL A 66 -7.99 3.59 16.84
CA VAL A 66 -7.35 3.91 15.55
C VAL A 66 -8.44 4.24 14.53
N GLY A 67 -8.41 5.46 14.02
CA GLY A 67 -9.34 5.98 13.01
C GLY A 67 -8.86 5.79 11.59
N GLY A 68 -9.33 6.68 10.71
CA GLY A 68 -8.97 6.69 9.29
C GLY A 68 -7.54 7.15 9.02
N LEU A 69 -7.11 7.00 7.77
CA LEU A 69 -5.80 7.47 7.31
C LEU A 69 -5.75 9.00 7.33
N ASP A 70 -4.77 9.56 8.05
CA ASP A 70 -4.45 10.98 8.10
C ASP A 70 -3.44 11.39 7.01
N SER A 71 -2.37 10.63 6.90
CA SER A 71 -1.31 10.92 5.94
C SER A 71 -0.47 9.68 5.60
N ILE A 72 0.25 9.78 4.49
CA ILE A 72 1.31 8.83 4.12
C ILE A 72 2.66 9.54 4.12
N ILE A 73 3.71 8.85 4.58
CA ILE A 73 5.08 9.37 4.59
C ILE A 73 5.90 8.60 3.55
N ILE A 74 6.32 9.31 2.52
CA ILE A 74 7.23 8.82 1.48
C ILE A 74 8.60 9.40 1.76
N ASN A 75 9.57 8.55 2.13
CA ASN A 75 10.95 8.98 2.25
C ASN A 75 11.66 8.84 0.91
N THR A 76 12.52 9.80 0.59
CA THR A 76 13.32 9.83 -0.64
C THR A 76 14.77 10.16 -0.31
N GLU A 77 15.65 9.92 -1.29
CA GLU A 77 17.00 10.47 -1.24
C GLU A 77 16.93 12.01 -1.23
N PRO A 78 17.79 12.71 -0.44
CA PRO A 78 17.75 14.17 -0.32
C PRO A 78 17.80 14.93 -1.65
N ASN A 79 18.57 14.42 -2.62
CA ASN A 79 18.72 15.00 -3.96
C ASN A 79 17.54 14.68 -4.90
N ARG A 80 16.63 13.80 -4.53
CA ARG A 80 15.44 13.42 -5.31
C ARG A 80 14.14 13.97 -4.76
N GLN A 81 14.16 14.60 -3.59
CA GLN A 81 12.96 15.06 -2.91
C GLN A 81 12.16 16.09 -3.74
N LYS A 82 12.83 17.06 -4.37
CA LYS A 82 12.15 18.04 -5.22
C LYS A 82 11.47 17.38 -6.42
N GLN A 83 12.18 16.48 -7.10
CA GLN A 83 11.63 15.74 -8.24
C GLN A 83 10.41 14.90 -7.84
N ALA A 84 10.45 14.25 -6.67
CA ALA A 84 9.30 13.48 -6.16
C ALA A 84 8.07 14.38 -5.91
N VAL A 85 8.28 15.56 -5.34
CA VAL A 85 7.19 16.55 -5.13
C VAL A 85 6.62 17.03 -6.48
N GLU A 86 7.48 17.41 -7.43
CA GLU A 86 7.08 17.85 -8.76
C GLU A 86 6.29 16.78 -9.51
N GLU A 87 6.71 15.53 -9.39
CA GLU A 87 6.03 14.38 -10.01
C GLU A 87 4.63 14.18 -9.43
N ILE A 88 4.47 14.24 -8.09
CA ILE A 88 3.17 14.15 -7.45
C ILE A 88 2.26 15.32 -7.88
N LEU A 89 2.78 16.54 -7.94
CA LEU A 89 2.00 17.72 -8.39
C LEU A 89 1.59 17.62 -9.86
N ARG A 90 2.42 17.02 -10.70
CA ARG A 90 2.18 16.84 -12.14
C ARG A 90 1.10 15.80 -12.44
N TYR A 91 1.01 14.75 -11.61
CA TYR A 91 0.22 13.56 -11.91
C TYR A 91 -0.93 13.29 -10.92
N THR A 92 -1.16 14.21 -9.97
CA THR A 92 -2.25 14.08 -9.01
C THR A 92 -2.99 15.39 -8.77
N GLY A 93 -4.13 15.31 -8.08
CA GLY A 93 -4.90 16.50 -7.67
C GLY A 93 -4.32 17.22 -6.44
N PHE A 94 -3.23 16.77 -5.87
CA PHE A 94 -2.63 17.38 -4.67
C PHE A 94 -2.00 18.74 -4.96
N LYS A 95 -1.97 19.59 -3.94
CA LYS A 95 -1.33 20.91 -3.97
C LYS A 95 -0.21 20.95 -2.93
N PHE A 96 0.85 21.65 -3.25
CA PHE A 96 1.93 21.91 -2.31
C PHE A 96 1.49 22.92 -1.24
N GLU A 97 1.78 22.61 0.02
CA GLU A 97 1.44 23.44 1.17
C GLU A 97 2.64 24.15 1.78
N GLY A 98 3.78 23.47 1.85
CA GLY A 98 5.00 24.03 2.42
C GLY A 98 6.11 23.00 2.59
N THR A 99 7.31 23.49 2.87
CA THR A 99 8.49 22.68 3.22
C THR A 99 9.08 23.19 4.52
N PHE A 100 9.24 22.31 5.48
CA PHE A 100 9.93 22.61 6.72
C PHE A 100 11.11 21.67 6.98
N GLU A 101 12.08 22.12 7.73
CA GLU A 101 13.30 21.41 8.03
C GLU A 101 13.57 21.44 9.54
N THR A 102 13.91 20.28 10.06
CA THR A 102 14.50 20.09 11.40
C THR A 102 15.95 19.65 11.26
N ASP A 103 16.66 19.50 12.37
CA ASP A 103 18.04 18.99 12.34
C ASP A 103 18.20 17.60 11.72
N THR A 104 17.13 16.80 11.71
CA THR A 104 17.18 15.40 11.29
C THR A 104 16.47 15.09 9.99
N LYS A 105 15.52 15.93 9.58
CA LYS A 105 14.70 15.67 8.39
C LYS A 105 14.18 16.94 7.75
N ARG A 106 13.91 16.85 6.46
CA ARG A 106 13.18 17.86 5.67
C ARG A 106 11.92 17.24 5.13
N VAL A 107 10.78 17.94 5.25
CA VAL A 107 9.46 17.42 4.88
C VAL A 107 8.74 18.43 3.99
N CYS A 108 8.27 17.95 2.83
CA CYS A 108 7.35 18.66 1.96
C CYS A 108 5.94 18.11 2.19
N ILE A 109 4.97 19.00 2.39
CA ILE A 109 3.57 18.65 2.61
C ILE A 109 2.76 18.91 1.35
N LEU A 110 2.02 17.89 0.91
CA LEU A 110 1.08 18.00 -0.18
C LEU A 110 -0.31 17.64 0.33
N LYS A 111 -1.27 18.50 0.02
CA LYS A 111 -2.66 18.37 0.46
C LYS A 111 -3.65 18.32 -0.69
N ARG A 112 -4.73 17.64 -0.45
CA ARG A 112 -5.94 17.70 -1.24
C ARG A 112 -7.13 17.69 -0.28
N LYS A 113 -8.17 18.45 -0.62
CA LYS A 113 -9.44 18.43 0.12
C LYS A 113 -9.98 16.99 0.15
N ASP A 114 -10.51 16.60 1.28
CA ASP A 114 -11.12 15.27 1.53
C ASP A 114 -10.20 14.06 1.30
N SER A 115 -8.88 14.27 1.39
CA SER A 115 -7.88 13.19 1.26
C SER A 115 -6.91 13.21 2.44
N ALA A 116 -6.36 12.04 2.77
CA ALA A 116 -5.14 11.95 3.55
C ALA A 116 -4.03 12.76 2.87
N SER A 117 -3.15 13.40 3.65
CA SER A 117 -2.03 14.20 3.13
C SER A 117 -0.88 13.29 2.65
N ILE A 118 -0.06 13.82 1.74
CA ILE A 118 1.19 13.17 1.33
C ILE A 118 2.35 13.98 1.90
N MET A 119 3.21 13.32 2.68
CA MET A 119 4.45 13.87 3.15
C MET A 119 5.60 13.26 2.37
N VAL A 120 6.33 14.08 1.62
CA VAL A 120 7.59 13.67 1.00
C VAL A 120 8.72 14.16 1.89
N GLN A 121 9.39 13.23 2.56
CA GLN A 121 10.47 13.57 3.48
C GLN A 121 11.82 13.05 2.99
N SER A 122 12.88 13.67 3.50
CA SER A 122 14.24 13.17 3.40
C SER A 122 14.92 13.26 4.76
N ARG A 123 15.58 12.19 5.18
CA ARG A 123 16.43 12.19 6.38
C ARG A 123 17.72 12.90 6.07
N LEU A 124 18.10 13.86 6.93
CA LEU A 124 19.33 14.64 6.83
C LEU A 124 20.42 14.09 7.75
N LYS A 125 20.01 13.57 8.91
CA LYS A 125 20.92 12.99 9.92
C LYS A 125 20.27 11.76 10.56
N GLY A 126 21.09 10.91 11.15
CA GLY A 126 20.65 9.74 11.89
C GLY A 126 20.53 8.48 11.03
N LYS A 127 20.34 7.34 11.70
CA LYS A 127 20.18 6.04 11.06
C LYS A 127 18.76 5.89 10.52
N ASN A 128 18.63 5.46 9.28
CA ASN A 128 17.33 5.14 8.70
C ASN A 128 16.97 3.67 9.02
N PRO A 129 15.94 3.39 9.84
CA PRO A 129 15.56 2.03 10.21
C PRO A 129 14.97 1.23 9.03
N PHE A 130 14.60 1.88 7.94
CA PHE A 130 14.00 1.24 6.77
C PHE A 130 15.02 0.76 5.73
N THR A 131 16.29 1.13 5.86
CA THR A 131 17.34 0.83 4.85
C THR A 131 17.47 -0.66 4.58
N ILE A 132 17.33 -1.51 5.61
CA ILE A 132 17.42 -2.97 5.47
C ILE A 132 16.37 -3.55 4.50
N PHE A 133 15.22 -2.89 4.37
CA PHE A 133 14.13 -3.28 3.47
C PHE A 133 14.30 -2.74 2.04
N ASN A 134 15.37 -2.00 1.76
CA ASN A 134 15.70 -1.46 0.44
C ASN A 134 16.96 -2.11 -0.15
N ASN A 135 17.56 -3.10 0.51
CA ASN A 135 18.78 -3.77 0.05
C ASN A 135 18.46 -4.96 -0.88
N PHE A 136 17.77 -4.68 -2.00
CA PHE A 136 17.39 -5.67 -3.00
C PHE A 136 17.89 -5.26 -4.40
N PRO A 137 17.96 -6.19 -5.37
CA PRO A 137 18.58 -5.95 -6.69
C PRO A 137 18.15 -4.64 -7.37
N LYS A 138 16.84 -4.30 -7.33
CA LYS A 138 16.29 -3.11 -7.98
C LYS A 138 15.94 -1.96 -7.03
N SER A 139 16.23 -2.05 -5.75
CA SER A 139 15.99 -0.95 -4.78
C SER A 139 17.23 -0.46 -4.05
N LYS A 140 18.33 -1.21 -4.04
CA LYS A 140 19.55 -0.89 -3.28
C LYS A 140 20.25 0.42 -3.69
N TYR A 141 19.99 0.92 -4.90
CA TYR A 141 20.55 2.20 -5.38
C TYR A 141 19.78 3.42 -4.84
N LEU A 142 18.64 3.19 -4.19
CA LEU A 142 17.83 4.18 -3.47
C LEU A 142 17.56 3.69 -2.04
N PRO A 143 18.60 3.58 -1.20
CA PRO A 143 18.52 2.90 0.10
C PRO A 143 17.57 3.59 1.09
N ASN A 144 17.26 4.87 0.89
CA ASN A 144 16.34 5.62 1.74
C ASN A 144 14.93 5.75 1.14
N THR A 145 14.70 5.30 -0.09
CA THR A 145 13.48 5.60 -0.84
C THR A 145 12.41 4.53 -0.69
N ARG A 146 11.29 4.89 -0.04
CA ARG A 146 10.06 4.10 0.02
C ARG A 146 8.90 4.91 0.62
N LEU A 147 7.66 4.52 0.36
CA LEU A 147 6.58 4.82 1.28
C LEU A 147 6.84 4.01 2.55
N GLU A 148 7.13 4.69 3.64
CA GLU A 148 7.58 4.02 4.86
C GLU A 148 6.51 3.91 5.93
N THR A 149 5.60 4.89 6.01
CA THR A 149 4.64 4.98 7.10
C THR A 149 3.26 5.34 6.59
N LEU A 150 2.28 4.61 7.08
CA LEU A 150 0.86 4.94 7.00
C LEU A 150 0.47 5.52 8.34
N VAL A 151 0.02 6.78 8.36
CA VAL A 151 -0.33 7.51 9.59
C VAL A 151 -1.84 7.54 9.75
N PHE A 152 -2.32 7.06 10.89
CA PHE A 152 -3.74 7.01 11.21
C PHE A 152 -4.07 7.98 12.35
N GLU A 153 -5.29 8.49 12.36
CA GLU A 153 -5.78 9.32 13.44
C GLU A 153 -6.03 8.50 14.71
N THR A 154 -5.80 9.11 15.85
CA THR A 154 -6.18 8.52 17.14
C THR A 154 -6.72 9.59 18.07
N PRO A 155 -7.82 9.31 18.80
CA PRO A 155 -8.31 10.21 19.83
C PRO A 155 -7.49 10.16 21.12
N ASN A 156 -6.66 9.12 21.31
CA ASN A 156 -5.88 8.94 22.54
C ASN A 156 -4.57 8.17 22.26
N ILE A 157 -3.52 8.94 21.95
CA ILE A 157 -2.21 8.39 21.62
C ILE A 157 -1.52 7.72 22.82
N GLU A 158 -1.74 8.21 24.05
CA GLU A 158 -1.15 7.63 25.25
C GLU A 158 -1.71 6.24 25.52
N LYS A 159 -3.04 6.09 25.42
CA LYS A 159 -3.68 4.79 25.55
C LYS A 159 -3.18 3.82 24.49
N TYR A 160 -3.06 4.26 23.23
CA TYR A 160 -2.49 3.44 22.16
C TYR A 160 -1.07 2.97 22.49
N ILE A 161 -0.19 3.88 22.91
CA ILE A 161 1.20 3.58 23.26
C ILE A 161 1.26 2.57 24.42
N SER A 162 0.47 2.78 25.46
CA SER A 162 0.40 1.89 26.63
C SER A 162 0.00 0.47 26.23
N ILE A 163 -1.08 0.33 25.43
CA ILE A 163 -1.57 -0.96 24.94
C ILE A 163 -0.49 -1.64 24.10
N GLN A 164 0.12 -0.94 23.16
CA GLN A 164 1.09 -1.57 22.23
C GLN A 164 2.40 -1.91 22.93
N LYS A 165 2.87 -1.11 23.90
CA LYS A 165 4.05 -1.44 24.73
C LYS A 165 3.81 -2.70 25.58
N SER A 166 2.63 -2.88 26.16
CA SER A 166 2.30 -4.10 26.91
C SER A 166 2.28 -5.36 26.04
N ARG A 167 2.17 -5.19 24.73
CA ARG A 167 2.25 -6.26 23.72
C ARG A 167 3.62 -6.39 23.07
N ASN A 168 4.66 -5.74 23.64
CA ASN A 168 6.03 -5.72 23.12
C ASN A 168 6.17 -5.09 21.71
N ILE A 169 5.26 -4.22 21.32
CA ILE A 169 5.41 -3.45 20.08
C ILE A 169 6.40 -2.31 20.34
N GLU A 170 7.43 -2.28 19.52
CA GLU A 170 8.49 -1.28 19.60
C GLU A 170 8.18 -0.08 18.70
N PHE A 171 8.61 1.10 19.13
CA PHE A 171 8.48 2.36 18.40
C PHE A 171 9.83 2.86 17.89
N VAL A 172 9.84 3.66 16.84
CA VAL A 172 11.04 4.28 16.26
C VAL A 172 11.69 5.24 17.27
N THR A 173 10.86 5.95 18.03
CA THR A 173 11.29 6.85 19.10
C THR A 173 10.82 6.32 20.46
N CYS A 174 11.62 6.47 21.50
CA CYS A 174 11.24 6.05 22.86
C CYS A 174 9.98 6.78 23.36
N ASN A 175 9.86 8.06 23.00
CA ASN A 175 8.75 8.94 23.36
C ASN A 175 8.02 9.40 22.10
N LYS A 176 6.74 9.74 22.26
CA LYS A 176 5.99 10.43 21.22
C LYS A 176 6.61 11.78 20.90
N ILE A 177 6.48 12.21 19.65
CA ILE A 177 6.82 13.57 19.22
C ILE A 177 5.67 14.47 19.62
N GLU A 178 5.99 15.53 20.34
CA GLU A 178 5.04 16.54 20.81
C GLU A 178 5.25 17.85 20.10
N THR A 179 4.19 18.40 19.58
CA THR A 179 4.12 19.74 19.00
C THR A 179 2.92 20.50 19.58
N ASP A 180 2.79 21.78 19.26
CA ASP A 180 1.62 22.57 19.63
C ASP A 180 0.33 22.09 18.96
N ASN A 181 0.45 21.50 17.77
CA ASN A 181 -0.69 21.12 16.94
C ASN A 181 -1.06 19.63 17.08
N PHE A 182 -0.09 18.75 17.36
CA PHE A 182 -0.32 17.29 17.39
C PHE A 182 0.68 16.57 18.29
N SER A 183 0.31 15.34 18.64
CA SER A 183 1.23 14.30 19.15
C SER A 183 1.36 13.21 18.11
N PHE A 184 2.56 12.65 17.92
CA PHE A 184 2.83 11.63 16.92
C PHE A 184 3.72 10.52 17.49
N ILE A 185 3.43 9.29 17.12
CA ILE A 185 4.26 8.10 17.38
C ILE A 185 4.26 7.19 16.17
N GLN A 186 5.31 6.41 16.00
CA GLN A 186 5.49 5.51 14.86
C GLN A 186 6.09 4.20 15.33
N THR A 187 5.49 3.07 14.96
CA THR A 187 6.05 1.74 15.22
C THR A 187 7.37 1.56 14.48
N LYS A 188 8.24 0.67 14.97
CA LYS A 188 9.35 0.20 14.13
C LYS A 188 8.80 -0.44 12.84
N PRO A 189 9.60 -0.45 11.75
CA PRO A 189 9.18 -1.12 10.52
C PRO A 189 8.86 -2.59 10.78
N SER A 190 7.72 -3.04 10.28
CA SER A 190 7.35 -4.44 10.29
C SER A 190 8.35 -5.30 9.51
N ALA A 191 8.76 -6.41 10.06
CA ALA A 191 9.59 -7.39 9.35
C ALA A 191 8.87 -8.03 8.15
N LEU A 192 7.52 -8.00 8.16
CA LEU A 192 6.66 -8.63 7.17
C LEU A 192 6.40 -7.73 5.97
N THR A 193 6.19 -6.42 6.21
CA THR A 193 5.83 -5.44 5.18
C THR A 193 6.93 -4.43 4.89
N GLY A 194 7.85 -4.24 5.83
CA GLY A 194 8.83 -3.16 5.79
C GLY A 194 8.21 -1.77 5.97
N ASN A 195 6.93 -1.68 6.41
CA ASN A 195 6.21 -0.45 6.67
C ASN A 195 6.00 -0.24 8.17
N SER A 196 5.79 1.00 8.56
CA SER A 196 5.39 1.39 9.91
C SER A 196 3.94 1.85 9.94
N VAL A 197 3.29 1.67 11.09
CA VAL A 197 2.04 2.32 11.46
C VAL A 197 2.38 3.55 12.30
N GLY A 198 2.00 4.73 11.82
CA GLY A 198 2.08 5.98 12.56
C GLY A 198 0.72 6.33 13.17
N LEU A 199 0.70 6.95 14.34
CA LEU A 199 -0.50 7.49 14.96
C LEU A 199 -0.31 8.98 15.20
N ILE A 200 -1.34 9.75 14.85
CA ILE A 200 -1.38 11.18 15.10
C ILE A 200 -2.62 11.53 15.91
N GLN A 201 -2.44 12.28 16.97
CA GLN A 201 -3.52 12.91 17.74
C GLN A 201 -3.46 14.42 17.57
N TRP A 202 -4.45 14.98 16.92
CA TRP A 202 -4.57 16.42 16.72
C TRP A 202 -4.99 17.11 18.03
N LYS A 203 -4.35 18.26 18.32
CA LYS A 203 -4.64 19.07 19.54
C LYS A 203 -5.34 20.37 19.20
N LYS A 204 -4.87 21.06 18.15
CA LYS A 204 -5.39 22.38 17.73
C LYS A 204 -5.84 22.34 16.27
N CYS A 205 -4.94 22.62 15.35
CA CYS A 205 -5.23 22.78 13.93
C CYS A 205 -4.94 21.49 13.16
N LYS A 206 -5.97 20.70 12.84
CA LYS A 206 -5.83 19.51 12.01
C LYS A 206 -5.22 19.87 10.66
N GLY A 207 -4.20 19.10 10.28
CA GLY A 207 -3.46 19.31 9.02
C GLY A 207 -2.30 20.29 9.12
N LYS A 208 -2.06 20.98 10.23
CA LYS A 208 -0.87 21.80 10.46
C LYS A 208 0.25 20.94 11.04
N TYR A 209 1.08 20.35 10.14
CA TYR A 209 2.13 19.36 10.48
C TYR A 209 3.45 19.96 10.91
N PHE A 210 3.55 21.27 11.10
CA PHE A 210 4.77 21.96 11.52
C PHE A 210 4.46 23.00 12.58
N ASP A 211 5.49 23.32 13.38
CA ASP A 211 5.45 24.35 14.40
C ASP A 211 6.15 25.62 13.92
N GLU A 212 5.96 26.73 14.65
CA GLU A 212 6.63 28.01 14.36
C GLU A 212 8.16 27.95 14.51
N LYS A 213 8.65 26.99 15.31
CA LYS A 213 10.09 26.75 15.50
C LYS A 213 10.74 25.95 14.38
N ASP A 214 9.94 25.30 13.53
CA ASP A 214 10.47 24.55 12.39
C ASP A 214 10.92 25.53 11.31
N LYS A 215 12.09 25.29 10.72
CA LYS A 215 12.64 26.16 9.69
C LYS A 215 11.83 25.99 8.39
N ASP A 216 11.06 27.00 8.03
CA ASP A 216 10.39 27.07 6.72
C ASP A 216 11.41 27.41 5.64
N LEU A 217 11.60 26.50 4.68
CA LEU A 217 12.58 26.66 3.60
C LEU A 217 12.11 27.55 2.46
N LYS A 218 10.84 27.98 2.47
CA LYS A 218 10.24 28.79 1.40
C LYS A 218 10.40 28.17 0.01
N TRP A 219 10.40 26.85 -0.07
CA TRP A 219 10.41 26.21 -1.38
C TRP A 219 9.11 26.49 -2.11
N GLU A 220 9.24 26.72 -3.40
CA GLU A 220 8.10 26.94 -4.29
C GLU A 220 8.06 25.85 -5.35
N PHE A 221 6.87 25.34 -5.62
CA PHE A 221 6.61 24.38 -6.67
C PHE A 221 5.44 24.83 -7.52
N ILE A 222 5.60 24.80 -8.83
CA ILE A 222 4.56 25.19 -9.77
C ILE A 222 3.73 23.96 -10.13
N LYS A 223 2.48 23.90 -9.64
CA LYS A 223 1.53 22.88 -10.08
C LYS A 223 1.07 23.21 -11.50
N PRO A 224 1.09 22.25 -12.44
CA PRO A 224 0.55 22.45 -13.78
C PRO A 224 -0.93 22.87 -13.74
N LYS A 225 -1.29 23.94 -14.44
CA LYS A 225 -2.69 24.42 -14.58
C LYS A 225 -3.42 23.54 -15.62
N LYS A 226 -3.81 22.33 -15.23
CA LYS A 226 -4.49 21.34 -16.07
C LYS A 226 -5.78 20.90 -15.39
N ALA A 227 -6.93 21.20 -15.99
CA ALA A 227 -8.25 20.93 -15.41
C ALA A 227 -8.47 19.43 -15.09
N TYR A 228 -7.87 18.51 -15.85
CA TYR A 228 -8.01 17.10 -15.61
C TYR A 228 -7.37 16.62 -14.27
N LEU A 229 -6.42 17.37 -13.70
CA LEU A 229 -5.84 17.04 -12.40
C LEU A 229 -6.87 17.16 -11.26
N ASP A 230 -7.90 17.97 -11.43
CA ASP A 230 -8.97 18.09 -10.44
C ASP A 230 -9.86 16.84 -10.39
N ASN A 231 -9.89 16.05 -11.47
CA ASN A 231 -10.57 14.75 -11.51
C ASN A 231 -9.86 13.68 -10.67
N ILE A 232 -8.55 13.85 -10.35
CA ILE A 232 -7.77 12.89 -9.57
C ILE A 232 -7.96 13.24 -8.10
N GLY A 233 -8.76 12.46 -7.42
CA GLY A 233 -9.32 12.71 -6.09
C GLY A 233 -8.45 12.22 -4.94
N LYS A 234 -9.15 11.78 -3.89
CA LYS A 234 -8.54 11.29 -2.65
C LYS A 234 -7.74 10.00 -2.87
N ILE A 235 -6.83 9.72 -1.95
CA ILE A 235 -6.20 8.41 -1.83
C ILE A 235 -7.30 7.38 -1.51
N ASP A 236 -7.43 6.38 -2.37
CA ASP A 236 -8.42 5.31 -2.27
C ASP A 236 -7.86 4.13 -1.46
N HIS A 237 -6.68 3.67 -1.83
CA HIS A 237 -5.97 2.59 -1.15
C HIS A 237 -4.46 2.66 -1.39
N ALA A 238 -3.72 1.91 -0.57
CA ALA A 238 -2.32 1.59 -0.82
C ALA A 238 -2.17 0.07 -0.83
N ALA A 239 -1.35 -0.45 -1.75
CA ALA A 239 -1.11 -1.88 -1.84
C ALA A 239 0.34 -2.20 -1.53
N THR A 240 0.54 -2.97 -0.47
CA THR A 240 1.85 -3.52 -0.12
C THR A 240 2.02 -4.92 -0.70
N ARG A 241 3.22 -5.21 -1.20
CA ARG A 241 3.59 -6.55 -1.61
C ARG A 241 4.33 -7.25 -0.49
N VAL A 242 3.84 -8.42 -0.12
CA VAL A 242 4.39 -9.28 0.92
C VAL A 242 4.75 -10.64 0.33
N LYS A 243 5.65 -11.36 0.97
CA LYS A 243 5.98 -12.71 0.53
C LYS A 243 4.79 -13.65 0.78
N ALA A 244 4.66 -14.68 -0.03
CA ALA A 244 3.58 -15.66 0.08
C ALA A 244 3.48 -16.26 1.50
N GLN A 245 4.60 -16.62 2.10
CA GLN A 245 4.64 -17.20 3.45
C GLN A 245 4.31 -16.21 4.57
N ASP A 246 4.40 -14.91 4.30
CA ASP A 246 4.20 -13.84 5.28
C ASP A 246 2.80 -13.21 5.18
N ARG A 247 1.96 -13.63 4.22
CA ARG A 247 0.66 -13.04 3.90
C ARG A 247 -0.24 -12.88 5.12
N ASP A 248 -0.56 -13.99 5.77
CA ASP A 248 -1.53 -13.98 6.88
C ASP A 248 -0.95 -13.24 8.08
N ALA A 249 0.32 -13.46 8.39
CA ALA A 249 1.00 -12.76 9.47
C ALA A 249 1.01 -11.25 9.27
N ALA A 250 1.23 -10.76 8.04
CA ALA A 250 1.23 -9.34 7.72
C ALA A 250 -0.16 -8.69 7.90
N ILE A 251 -1.22 -9.39 7.48
CA ILE A 251 -2.60 -8.92 7.65
C ILE A 251 -2.98 -8.91 9.14
N ILE A 252 -2.66 -9.98 9.86
CA ILE A 252 -2.90 -10.12 11.30
C ILE A 252 -2.17 -9.03 12.08
N GLU A 253 -0.89 -8.77 11.78
CA GLU A 253 -0.12 -7.70 12.39
C GLU A 253 -0.79 -6.34 12.16
N PHE A 254 -1.15 -6.01 10.92
CA PHE A 254 -1.82 -4.75 10.61
C PHE A 254 -3.15 -4.60 11.33
N MET A 255 -3.98 -5.64 11.38
CA MET A 255 -5.22 -5.67 12.14
C MET A 255 -4.99 -5.46 13.64
N SER A 256 -3.89 -6.01 14.18
CA SER A 256 -3.54 -5.90 15.59
C SER A 256 -2.98 -4.52 15.99
N LEU A 257 -2.48 -3.76 15.02
CA LEU A 257 -1.97 -2.40 15.20
C LEU A 257 -3.00 -1.32 14.90
N THR A 258 -4.11 -1.68 14.25
CA THR A 258 -5.14 -0.75 13.79
C THR A 258 -6.54 -1.22 14.15
N ASN A 259 -7.58 -0.49 13.69
CA ASN A 259 -8.97 -0.96 13.76
C ASN A 259 -9.50 -1.43 12.38
N TYR A 260 -8.60 -1.60 11.42
CA TYR A 260 -8.93 -2.16 10.12
C TYR A 260 -9.18 -3.67 10.23
N ASP A 261 -10.11 -4.17 9.43
CA ASP A 261 -10.49 -5.57 9.40
C ASP A 261 -10.23 -6.17 8.04
N PHE A 262 -9.76 -7.43 8.00
CA PHE A 262 -9.75 -8.22 6.77
C PHE A 262 -11.18 -8.35 6.23
N ASP A 263 -11.37 -7.99 4.97
CA ASP A 263 -12.67 -7.97 4.32
C ASP A 263 -12.83 -9.17 3.36
N PHE A 264 -11.98 -9.25 2.35
CA PHE A 264 -12.00 -10.35 1.37
C PHE A 264 -10.65 -10.53 0.67
N ALA A 265 -10.52 -11.64 -0.06
CA ALA A 265 -9.40 -11.94 -0.94
C ALA A 265 -9.84 -12.30 -2.35
N ILE A 266 -9.03 -11.91 -3.34
CA ILE A 266 -9.17 -12.30 -4.75
C ILE A 266 -7.95 -13.11 -5.16
N TYR A 267 -8.17 -14.35 -5.60
CA TYR A 267 -7.14 -15.24 -6.08
C TYR A 267 -6.99 -15.14 -7.58
N VAL A 268 -5.78 -14.87 -8.05
CA VAL A 268 -5.39 -14.87 -9.46
C VAL A 268 -4.37 -15.98 -9.69
N LYS A 269 -4.87 -17.21 -9.79
CA LYS A 269 -4.06 -18.41 -9.76
C LYS A 269 -3.12 -18.55 -10.96
N ILE A 270 -3.56 -18.10 -12.13
CA ILE A 270 -2.72 -18.08 -13.34
C ILE A 270 -1.44 -17.27 -13.16
N PHE A 271 -1.43 -16.28 -12.27
CA PHE A 271 -0.28 -15.44 -11.95
C PHE A 271 0.30 -15.72 -10.56
N ASN A 272 -0.12 -16.82 -9.91
CA ASN A 272 0.34 -17.12 -8.55
C ASN A 272 0.21 -15.91 -7.62
N SER A 273 -0.97 -15.27 -7.59
CA SER A 273 -1.17 -14.03 -6.83
C SER A 273 -2.46 -14.05 -6.04
N ILE A 274 -2.44 -13.42 -4.86
CA ILE A 274 -3.59 -13.16 -4.02
C ILE A 274 -3.61 -11.66 -3.72
N THR A 275 -4.77 -11.03 -3.86
CA THR A 275 -5.03 -9.65 -3.44
C THR A 275 -6.00 -9.67 -2.28
N ASN A 276 -5.56 -9.15 -1.13
CA ASN A 276 -6.33 -9.12 0.11
C ASN A 276 -6.66 -7.67 0.46
N VAL A 277 -7.86 -7.42 0.91
CA VAL A 277 -8.33 -6.08 1.27
C VAL A 277 -8.62 -6.03 2.77
N ALA A 278 -8.08 -5.01 3.45
CA ALA A 278 -8.41 -4.67 4.83
C ALA A 278 -8.95 -3.22 4.87
N ARG A 279 -10.09 -3.02 5.54
CA ARG A 279 -10.79 -1.73 5.60
C ARG A 279 -11.29 -1.43 7.01
N LEU A 280 -11.35 -0.14 7.33
CA LEU A 280 -12.05 0.34 8.53
C LEU A 280 -13.57 0.34 8.28
N THR A 281 -14.00 0.97 7.19
CA THR A 281 -15.36 0.92 6.65
C THR A 281 -15.33 0.74 5.13
N LYS A 282 -16.50 0.59 4.49
CA LYS A 282 -16.59 0.46 3.03
C LYS A 282 -16.17 1.71 2.26
N THR A 283 -16.18 2.87 2.88
CA THR A 283 -15.92 4.18 2.24
C THR A 283 -14.58 4.79 2.60
N ASP A 284 -13.89 4.21 3.60
CA ASP A 284 -12.58 4.66 4.04
C ASP A 284 -11.45 4.16 3.12
N PHE A 285 -10.27 4.69 3.36
CA PHE A 285 -9.03 4.16 2.80
C PHE A 285 -8.94 2.64 3.06
N ALA A 286 -8.45 1.90 2.07
CA ALA A 286 -8.18 0.47 2.24
C ALA A 286 -6.67 0.19 2.24
N MET A 287 -6.24 -0.72 3.09
CA MET A 287 -4.93 -1.34 2.98
C MET A 287 -5.06 -2.65 2.21
N VAL A 288 -4.30 -2.76 1.12
CA VAL A 288 -4.31 -3.93 0.25
C VAL A 288 -2.99 -4.68 0.44
N PHE A 289 -3.09 -6.00 0.63
CA PHE A 289 -1.93 -6.88 0.71
C PHE A 289 -1.93 -7.81 -0.50
N THR A 290 -0.90 -7.73 -1.32
CA THR A 290 -0.70 -8.64 -2.43
C THR A 290 0.45 -9.59 -2.15
N SER A 291 0.25 -10.89 -2.39
CA SER A 291 1.26 -11.93 -2.19
C SER A 291 1.23 -12.94 -3.32
N GLY A 292 2.25 -13.78 -3.40
CA GLY A 292 2.12 -15.05 -4.12
C GLY A 292 1.14 -15.98 -3.41
N ILE A 293 0.55 -16.91 -4.14
CA ILE A 293 -0.05 -18.13 -3.55
C ILE A 293 1.06 -19.02 -3.06
N ALA A 294 2.16 -19.06 -3.80
CA ALA A 294 3.34 -19.83 -3.53
C ALA A 294 4.59 -18.95 -3.47
N PRO A 295 5.60 -19.27 -2.63
CA PRO A 295 6.82 -18.53 -2.52
C PRO A 295 7.60 -18.38 -3.82
N TYR A 296 8.51 -17.40 -3.82
CA TYR A 296 9.49 -17.25 -4.89
C TYR A 296 10.34 -18.52 -5.06
N LYS A 297 10.48 -19.00 -6.29
CA LYS A 297 11.37 -20.11 -6.65
C LYS A 297 12.56 -19.62 -7.48
N ASN A 298 12.24 -18.98 -8.58
CA ASN A 298 13.20 -18.36 -9.49
C ASN A 298 12.42 -17.44 -10.45
N THR A 299 13.14 -16.65 -11.23
CA THR A 299 12.54 -15.66 -12.13
C THR A 299 11.60 -16.27 -13.19
N LYS A 300 11.87 -17.51 -13.64
CA LYS A 300 11.05 -18.16 -14.67
C LYS A 300 9.71 -18.67 -14.11
N ASN A 301 9.72 -19.20 -12.88
CA ASN A 301 8.62 -20.00 -12.31
C ASN A 301 7.85 -19.29 -11.19
N SER A 302 8.19 -18.03 -10.90
CA SER A 302 7.49 -17.25 -9.89
C SER A 302 6.49 -16.28 -10.54
N GLY A 303 5.40 -15.97 -9.83
CA GLY A 303 4.44 -14.97 -10.28
C GLY A 303 4.96 -13.55 -10.12
N PRO A 304 4.27 -12.54 -10.71
CA PRO A 304 4.71 -11.15 -10.71
C PRO A 304 4.98 -10.58 -9.31
N THR A 305 4.12 -10.90 -8.35
CA THR A 305 4.25 -10.40 -6.97
C THR A 305 5.52 -10.92 -6.29
N GLU A 306 5.82 -12.22 -6.44
CA GLU A 306 7.02 -12.80 -5.84
C GLU A 306 8.30 -12.35 -6.55
N LYS A 307 8.27 -12.17 -7.87
CA LYS A 307 9.37 -11.55 -8.63
C LYS A 307 9.66 -10.12 -8.15
N TYR A 308 8.60 -9.35 -7.89
CA TYR A 308 8.75 -8.01 -7.35
C TYR A 308 9.38 -8.02 -5.95
N ASN A 309 8.90 -8.88 -5.05
CA ASN A 309 9.49 -9.03 -3.72
C ASN A 309 10.97 -9.40 -3.76
N TYR A 310 11.36 -10.27 -4.70
CA TYR A 310 12.76 -10.61 -4.92
C TYR A 310 13.58 -9.41 -5.40
N ASN A 311 13.03 -8.59 -6.32
CA ASN A 311 13.72 -7.46 -6.93
C ASN A 311 13.77 -6.21 -6.05
N TYR A 312 12.69 -5.90 -5.33
CA TYR A 312 12.51 -4.63 -4.61
C TYR A 312 12.37 -4.78 -3.11
N GLY A 313 12.17 -5.99 -2.60
CA GLY A 313 11.80 -6.27 -1.22
C GLY A 313 10.31 -6.04 -0.96
N THR A 314 9.86 -6.45 0.24
CA THR A 314 8.50 -6.17 0.70
C THR A 314 8.31 -4.67 0.90
N ARG A 315 7.28 -4.09 0.28
CA ARG A 315 7.01 -2.65 0.31
C ARG A 315 5.67 -2.29 -0.28
N VAL A 316 5.20 -1.08 -0.04
CA VAL A 316 4.08 -0.52 -0.82
C VAL A 316 4.51 -0.42 -2.29
N HIS A 317 3.72 -1.04 -3.15
CA HIS A 317 3.91 -1.04 -4.60
C HIS A 317 3.23 0.16 -5.25
N HIS A 318 1.97 0.42 -4.88
CA HIS A 318 1.20 1.52 -5.44
C HIS A 318 0.34 2.25 -4.42
N VAL A 319 0.04 3.49 -4.78
CA VAL A 319 -0.99 4.32 -4.15
C VAL A 319 -2.06 4.60 -5.21
N ALA A 320 -3.31 4.28 -4.88
CA ALA A 320 -4.44 4.49 -5.76
C ALA A 320 -5.17 5.79 -5.46
N PHE A 321 -5.56 6.48 -6.52
CA PHE A 321 -6.32 7.74 -6.46
C PHE A 321 -7.70 7.54 -7.09
N LYS A 322 -8.75 7.84 -6.32
CA LYS A 322 -10.10 7.92 -6.87
C LYS A 322 -10.11 8.93 -8.01
N THR A 323 -10.53 8.51 -9.21
CA THR A 323 -10.38 9.34 -10.42
C THR A 323 -11.71 9.46 -11.13
N GLU A 324 -12.22 10.68 -11.22
CA GLU A 324 -13.42 10.97 -12.02
C GLU A 324 -13.06 11.12 -13.51
N LYS A 325 -14.03 10.90 -14.40
CA LYS A 325 -13.83 11.01 -15.87
C LYS A 325 -12.56 10.28 -16.32
N ILE A 326 -12.39 9.04 -15.87
CA ILE A 326 -11.12 8.31 -15.95
C ILE A 326 -10.57 8.19 -17.38
N GLU A 327 -11.44 8.05 -18.40
CA GLU A 327 -11.03 7.91 -19.80
C GLU A 327 -10.33 9.18 -20.31
N SER A 328 -10.94 10.34 -20.10
CA SER A 328 -10.36 11.62 -20.53
C SER A 328 -9.13 11.97 -19.67
N THR A 329 -9.19 11.71 -18.36
CA THR A 329 -8.05 11.94 -17.44
C THR A 329 -6.85 11.09 -17.84
N PHE A 330 -7.05 9.81 -18.15
CA PHE A 330 -6.00 8.91 -18.64
C PHE A 330 -5.36 9.42 -19.94
N THR A 331 -6.19 9.83 -20.91
CA THR A 331 -5.71 10.37 -22.18
C THR A 331 -4.85 11.62 -21.97
N GLU A 332 -5.27 12.53 -21.11
CA GLU A 332 -4.52 13.75 -20.80
C GLU A 332 -3.23 13.49 -20.00
N LEU A 333 -3.22 12.53 -19.09
CA LEU A 333 -2.02 12.08 -18.39
C LEU A 333 -0.98 11.52 -19.37
N LYS A 334 -1.39 10.68 -20.35
CA LYS A 334 -0.51 10.18 -21.42
C LYS A 334 0.07 11.31 -22.26
N LYS A 335 -0.75 12.27 -22.69
CA LYS A 335 -0.30 13.48 -23.40
C LYS A 335 0.68 14.30 -22.56
N GLY A 336 0.51 14.32 -21.24
CA GLY A 336 1.39 14.98 -20.27
C GLY A 336 2.70 14.25 -20.00
N GLY A 337 2.95 13.14 -20.70
CA GLY A 337 4.19 12.37 -20.61
C GLY A 337 4.19 11.24 -19.58
N MET A 338 3.04 10.96 -18.95
CA MET A 338 2.96 9.82 -18.04
C MET A 338 2.97 8.51 -18.82
N LYS A 339 3.83 7.60 -18.41
CA LYS A 339 3.89 6.23 -18.95
C LYS A 339 3.06 5.29 -18.10
N PHE A 340 2.45 4.31 -18.75
CA PHE A 340 1.58 3.34 -18.09
C PHE A 340 2.05 1.91 -18.37
N LEU A 341 1.94 1.06 -17.35
CA LEU A 341 2.19 -0.39 -17.47
C LEU A 341 1.09 -1.07 -18.29
N ILE A 342 -0.12 -0.50 -18.26
CA ILE A 342 -1.28 -1.05 -18.94
C ILE A 342 -2.26 0.08 -19.29
N GLU A 343 -2.97 -0.07 -20.41
CA GLU A 343 -4.13 0.76 -20.76
C GLU A 343 -5.26 0.59 -19.73
N LEU A 344 -6.32 1.40 -19.85
CA LEU A 344 -7.49 1.27 -18.96
C LEU A 344 -8.09 -0.13 -19.03
N VAL A 345 -8.17 -0.81 -17.90
CA VAL A 345 -8.82 -2.11 -17.74
C VAL A 345 -10.17 -1.97 -17.05
N GLY A 346 -11.10 -2.87 -17.40
CA GLY A 346 -12.47 -2.84 -16.90
C GLY A 346 -13.41 -2.03 -17.78
N SER A 347 -14.66 -1.90 -17.34
CA SER A 347 -15.71 -1.21 -18.09
C SER A 347 -16.80 -0.66 -17.17
N LYS A 348 -17.61 0.29 -17.68
CA LYS A 348 -18.80 0.78 -16.98
C LYS A 348 -19.76 -0.36 -16.65
N LYS A 349 -19.93 -1.35 -17.56
CA LYS A 349 -20.76 -2.54 -17.32
C LYS A 349 -20.25 -3.40 -16.16
N GLN A 350 -18.93 -3.47 -15.98
CA GLN A 350 -18.30 -4.19 -14.86
C GLN A 350 -18.23 -3.34 -13.57
N GLY A 351 -18.69 -2.10 -13.63
CA GLY A 351 -18.72 -1.18 -12.50
C GLY A 351 -17.37 -0.54 -12.12
N LEU A 352 -16.27 -0.86 -12.81
CA LEU A 352 -14.92 -0.46 -12.40
C LEU A 352 -13.99 -0.27 -13.60
N LYS A 353 -13.19 0.81 -13.60
CA LYS A 353 -12.04 1.00 -14.47
C LYS A 353 -10.80 1.38 -13.67
N GLN A 354 -9.64 0.87 -14.10
CA GLN A 354 -8.35 1.09 -13.44
C GLN A 354 -7.21 1.10 -14.44
N THR A 355 -6.09 1.71 -14.05
CA THR A 355 -4.80 1.59 -14.75
C THR A 355 -3.65 1.83 -13.78
N PHE A 356 -2.45 1.31 -14.13
CA PHE A 356 -1.20 1.53 -13.42
C PHE A 356 -0.23 2.35 -14.27
N SER A 357 0.36 3.39 -13.68
CA SER A 357 1.53 4.03 -14.24
C SER A 357 2.76 3.12 -14.19
N GLU A 358 3.83 3.44 -14.93
CA GLU A 358 5.16 2.96 -14.59
C GLU A 358 5.55 3.45 -13.19
N SER A 359 6.52 2.77 -12.56
CA SER A 359 7.02 3.19 -11.25
C SER A 359 7.79 4.52 -11.36
N SER A 360 7.56 5.39 -10.39
CA SER A 360 8.29 6.65 -10.26
C SER A 360 9.78 6.40 -10.05
N PRO A 361 10.67 7.05 -10.80
CA PRO A 361 12.11 6.97 -10.56
C PRO A 361 12.53 7.63 -9.24
N SER A 362 11.68 8.50 -8.68
CA SER A 362 11.98 9.26 -7.47
C SER A 362 11.47 8.59 -6.20
N THR A 363 10.39 7.80 -6.28
CA THR A 363 9.74 7.18 -5.11
C THR A 363 9.64 5.66 -5.19
N LEU A 364 9.84 5.06 -6.36
CA LEU A 364 9.61 3.66 -6.70
C LEU A 364 8.13 3.23 -6.54
N LEU A 365 7.21 4.18 -6.44
CA LEU A 365 5.78 3.92 -6.34
C LEU A 365 5.13 3.94 -7.73
N VAL A 366 4.13 3.11 -7.90
CA VAL A 366 3.20 3.16 -9.03
C VAL A 366 2.01 4.01 -8.61
N ASN A 367 1.52 4.88 -9.48
CA ASN A 367 0.23 5.53 -9.30
C ASN A 367 -0.85 4.66 -9.93
N GLU A 368 -1.88 4.32 -9.16
CA GLU A 368 -3.08 3.73 -9.69
C GLU A 368 -4.16 4.81 -9.84
N TYR A 369 -4.86 4.80 -10.97
CA TYR A 369 -6.06 5.61 -11.18
C TYR A 369 -7.25 4.67 -11.25
N ILE A 370 -8.24 4.89 -10.35
CA ILE A 370 -9.38 4.00 -10.18
C ILE A 370 -10.69 4.78 -10.21
N HIS A 371 -11.67 4.29 -10.99
CA HIS A 371 -13.03 4.83 -11.05
C HIS A 371 -14.05 3.72 -10.86
N ARG A 372 -14.96 3.93 -9.91
CA ARG A 372 -16.11 3.05 -9.69
C ARG A 372 -17.36 3.73 -10.22
N TYR A 373 -18.14 3.02 -11.06
CA TYR A 373 -19.34 3.53 -11.69
C TYR A 373 -20.58 3.19 -10.88
N GLY A 374 -21.49 4.17 -10.74
CA GLY A 374 -22.79 3.98 -10.12
C GLY A 374 -22.69 3.42 -8.70
N ASP A 375 -23.58 2.48 -8.40
CA ASP A 375 -23.65 1.82 -7.09
C ASP A 375 -22.78 0.57 -6.99
N PHE A 376 -21.65 0.52 -7.70
CA PHE A 376 -20.70 -0.59 -7.58
C PHE A 376 -20.22 -0.72 -6.15
N ASP A 377 -20.72 -1.73 -5.44
CA ASP A 377 -20.41 -2.00 -4.04
C ASP A 377 -19.15 -2.87 -3.84
N GLY A 378 -18.66 -3.48 -4.92
CA GLY A 378 -17.41 -4.21 -4.96
C GLY A 378 -16.20 -3.28 -4.88
N PHE A 379 -15.14 -3.71 -4.20
CA PHE A 379 -13.89 -2.96 -4.14
C PHE A 379 -13.06 -3.17 -5.41
N PHE A 380 -12.95 -4.43 -5.86
CA PHE A 380 -12.28 -4.85 -7.09
C PHE A 380 -13.14 -5.87 -7.86
N THR A 381 -12.85 -6.02 -9.17
CA THR A 381 -13.31 -7.16 -9.97
C THR A 381 -12.14 -8.12 -10.19
N LYS A 382 -12.43 -9.43 -10.26
CA LYS A 382 -11.41 -10.45 -10.54
C LYS A 382 -10.69 -10.19 -11.88
N ASN A 383 -11.44 -9.76 -12.90
CA ASN A 383 -10.89 -9.41 -14.21
C ASN A 383 -9.84 -8.29 -14.10
N ASN A 384 -10.18 -7.19 -13.42
CA ASN A 384 -9.25 -6.06 -13.28
C ASN A 384 -8.00 -6.45 -12.52
N VAL A 385 -8.14 -7.14 -11.37
CA VAL A 385 -7.00 -7.65 -10.59
C VAL A 385 -6.12 -8.55 -11.43
N THR A 386 -6.70 -9.42 -12.27
CA THR A 386 -5.95 -10.31 -13.15
C THR A 386 -5.13 -9.53 -14.17
N MET A 387 -5.73 -8.55 -14.85
CA MET A 387 -5.06 -7.75 -15.87
C MET A 387 -3.95 -6.86 -15.27
N LEU A 388 -4.23 -6.22 -14.13
CA LEU A 388 -3.25 -5.40 -13.43
C LEU A 388 -2.08 -6.24 -12.89
N THR A 389 -2.34 -7.44 -12.38
CA THR A 389 -1.29 -8.38 -11.96
C THR A 389 -0.40 -8.76 -13.15
N ALA A 390 -0.99 -9.11 -14.29
CA ALA A 390 -0.25 -9.43 -15.51
C ALA A 390 0.67 -8.28 -15.94
N ALA A 391 0.18 -7.05 -15.90
CA ALA A 391 0.93 -5.86 -16.32
C ALA A 391 2.22 -5.64 -15.49
N THR A 392 2.29 -6.17 -14.29
CA THR A 392 3.47 -6.03 -13.41
C THR A 392 4.51 -7.14 -13.59
N GLU A 393 4.37 -8.03 -14.58
CA GLU A 393 5.26 -9.20 -14.73
C GLU A 393 6.72 -8.84 -15.03
N ASN A 394 6.94 -7.70 -15.66
CA ASN A 394 8.28 -7.26 -16.10
C ASN A 394 8.91 -6.19 -15.19
N GLN A 395 8.34 -5.92 -14.03
CA GLN A 395 8.87 -4.97 -13.05
C GLN A 395 10.11 -5.46 -12.30
#